data_e3185343058c22d6134917cceeab7d23
#
_entry.id   e3185343058c22d6134917cceeab7d23
#
_cell.length_a   1.000
_cell.length_b   1.000
_cell.length_c   1.000
_cell.angle_alpha   90.00
_cell.angle_beta   90.00
_cell.angle_gamma   90.00
#
_symmetry.space_group_name_H-M   'P 1'
#
loop_
_entity.id
_entity.type
_entity.pdbx_description
1 polymer ?
#
loop_
_entity_poly.entity_id
_entity_poly.type
_entity_poly.pdbx_seq_one_letter_code
_entity_poly.pdbx_strand_id
1 'polypeptide(L)'
;SGAVSAGDGSSTGDESYLLPWLWDSSTGKLVKDSEQKLYHWNTKGGTTTWTLPDSWKNLSSVKVYQLTDQGKTNEQTVAVSGGKVTLTADAETPYVVYKGEAKQIPGNWSEGMHVVDAGFNGGSNTLTDNWTVAGTGKAEVEGDNNAMLRLTGKVDVSQRLTDLKAGQKYALYVGVDNRSTGDASVTVTSGGKVLATNSTGKSIAKNYIKAYGHNTNSNTENGSSYFQNMYVFFTAPENGDATVTLSHKSTDGAHTYFDDVRIVENQYSGITYEKDGTLKSLTNGFENNAQGIWPFVVSGSEGVEDNRIHLSELHAPFTQAGWDVKKMDDVLDGTWSVKVNGLTQKGTLVYQTIPQNVKFEAGAKYKVSFDYQSGSDDIYAIAVGQGEYSAGSVKLTNLKKALGETGKAEFELTGGVNGDSWFGIYSTATAPDLQGSTGNAQDFGGYKDFVLDNLKIERIESQTRTKAEAQDKVKEIRGKYDSKRAELSDAAWQQYQDTLVKARVLINKNGATAEDFTKAYDILVALDEYMKTAPGNESSDKYDVAADGSDELGGYTVATGSEEPTAGLPSE
;
A
#
# COMPACT_ATOMS: atom_id res chain seq x y z
N SER A 1 -11.67 20.60 -22.88
CA SER A 1 -10.99 21.88 -22.78
C SER A 1 -9.76 21.72 -21.89
N GLY A 2 -8.72 22.36 -22.04
CA GLY A 2 -7.55 22.33 -21.16
C GLY A 2 -7.26 23.70 -20.57
N ALA A 3 -8.15 24.65 -20.77
CA ALA A 3 -7.96 25.98 -20.24
C ALA A 3 -8.17 26.03 -18.73
N VAL A 4 -7.34 26.78 -18.05
CA VAL A 4 -7.55 27.10 -16.65
C VAL A 4 -8.64 28.17 -16.60
N SER A 5 -9.70 27.90 -15.85
CA SER A 5 -10.81 28.83 -15.75
C SER A 5 -10.36 30.15 -15.15
N ALA A 6 -10.91 31.22 -15.64
CA ALA A 6 -10.77 32.52 -15.02
C ALA A 6 -11.49 32.49 -13.66
N GLY A 7 -10.83 33.00 -12.63
CA GLY A 7 -11.42 33.19 -11.31
C GLY A 7 -12.33 34.41 -11.25
N ASP A 8 -12.74 34.77 -10.03
CA ASP A 8 -13.52 35.98 -9.79
C ASP A 8 -12.79 37.22 -10.30
N GLY A 9 -13.47 38.04 -11.05
CA GLY A 9 -12.86 39.23 -11.64
C GLY A 9 -12.02 38.91 -12.85
N SER A 10 -12.18 37.73 -13.44
CA SER A 10 -11.56 37.40 -14.71
C SER A 10 -11.88 38.44 -15.75
N SER A 11 -11.00 38.50 -16.72
CA SER A 11 -11.14 39.46 -17.79
C SER A 11 -12.52 39.41 -18.44
N THR A 12 -12.90 40.49 -18.98
CA THR A 12 -14.15 40.73 -19.66
C THR A 12 -14.29 40.01 -21.00
N GLY A 13 -13.64 38.89 -21.19
CA GLY A 13 -13.74 38.08 -22.40
C GLY A 13 -12.84 38.53 -23.54
N ASP A 14 -12.03 39.53 -23.32
CA ASP A 14 -11.16 40.05 -24.35
C ASP A 14 -9.77 39.43 -24.30
N GLU A 15 -9.70 38.20 -24.79
CA GLU A 15 -8.43 37.57 -25.14
C GLU A 15 -7.37 37.55 -24.03
N SER A 16 -7.79 37.27 -22.82
CA SER A 16 -6.89 36.97 -21.71
C SER A 16 -6.89 35.46 -21.44
N TYR A 17 -5.73 34.87 -21.42
CA TYR A 17 -5.59 33.41 -21.32
C TYR A 17 -4.62 33.03 -20.23
N LEU A 18 -4.91 31.92 -19.56
CA LEU A 18 -3.97 31.18 -18.75
C LEU A 18 -4.17 29.70 -19.09
N LEU A 19 -3.26 29.14 -19.85
CA LEU A 19 -3.44 27.84 -20.48
C LEU A 19 -2.34 26.85 -20.09
N PRO A 20 -2.68 25.59 -19.88
CA PRO A 20 -1.70 24.53 -19.64
C PRO A 20 -1.11 23.96 -20.95
N TRP A 21 -1.45 24.51 -22.11
CA TRP A 21 -1.09 23.96 -23.40
C TRP A 21 0.21 24.54 -23.93
N LEU A 22 1.05 23.66 -24.43
CA LEU A 22 2.32 23.98 -25.07
C LEU A 22 2.33 23.35 -26.46
N TRP A 23 2.87 24.09 -27.43
CA TRP A 23 3.10 23.55 -28.77
C TRP A 23 4.34 22.66 -28.76
N ASP A 24 4.17 21.40 -29.13
CA ASP A 24 5.27 20.46 -29.30
C ASP A 24 5.67 20.45 -30.78
N SER A 25 6.80 21.04 -31.09
CA SER A 25 7.31 21.14 -32.47
C SER A 25 7.71 19.79 -33.07
N SER A 26 8.03 18.79 -32.20
CA SER A 26 8.40 17.46 -32.68
C SER A 26 7.21 16.65 -33.17
N THR A 27 6.04 16.88 -32.60
CA THR A 27 4.79 16.18 -32.96
C THR A 27 3.83 17.03 -33.76
N GLY A 28 4.03 18.34 -33.83
CA GLY A 28 3.10 19.28 -34.43
C GLY A 28 1.77 19.37 -33.69
N LYS A 29 1.73 19.11 -32.42
CA LYS A 29 0.50 19.08 -31.60
C LYS A 29 0.65 19.93 -30.35
N LEU A 30 -0.51 20.35 -29.83
CA LEU A 30 -0.58 20.93 -28.49
C LEU A 30 -0.51 19.82 -27.46
N VAL A 31 0.35 20.00 -26.47
CA VAL A 31 0.47 19.09 -25.30
C VAL A 31 0.13 19.84 -24.02
N LYS A 32 -0.50 19.14 -23.10
CA LYS A 32 -0.91 19.71 -21.82
C LYS A 32 0.26 19.69 -20.84
N ASP A 33 0.56 20.83 -20.23
CA ASP A 33 1.68 20.98 -19.30
C ASP A 33 1.26 21.56 -17.93
N SER A 34 0.00 21.30 -17.53
CA SER A 34 -0.54 21.85 -16.29
C SER A 34 0.20 21.43 -15.00
N GLU A 35 0.98 20.35 -15.07
CA GLU A 35 1.77 19.89 -13.93
C GLU A 35 3.08 20.66 -13.79
N GLN A 36 3.55 21.31 -14.84
CA GLN A 36 4.84 21.96 -14.91
C GLN A 36 4.71 23.48 -15.05
N LYS A 37 4.00 23.92 -16.08
CA LYS A 37 3.93 25.33 -16.46
C LYS A 37 2.55 25.68 -16.97
N LEU A 38 2.22 26.96 -16.82
CA LEU A 38 1.07 27.59 -17.45
C LEU A 38 1.56 28.76 -18.31
N TYR A 39 0.79 29.12 -19.33
CA TYR A 39 1.13 30.16 -20.28
C TYR A 39 0.06 31.25 -20.24
N HIS A 40 0.50 32.50 -20.01
CA HIS A 40 -0.39 33.63 -19.83
C HIS A 40 -0.20 34.64 -20.99
N TRP A 41 -1.31 35.15 -21.44
CA TRP A 41 -1.39 36.15 -22.47
C TRP A 41 -2.57 37.07 -22.20
N ASN A 42 -2.39 38.37 -22.42
CA ASN A 42 -3.48 39.34 -22.37
C ASN A 42 -3.31 40.34 -23.53
N THR A 43 -4.20 40.30 -24.48
CA THR A 43 -4.10 41.14 -25.69
C THR A 43 -4.10 42.62 -25.37
N LYS A 44 -4.90 43.05 -24.42
CA LYS A 44 -5.01 44.47 -24.02
C LYS A 44 -4.08 44.86 -22.88
N GLY A 45 -3.46 43.89 -22.24
CA GLY A 45 -2.76 44.11 -20.99
C GLY A 45 -3.72 44.32 -19.82
N GLY A 46 -3.18 44.31 -18.63
CA GLY A 46 -3.94 44.52 -17.41
C GLY A 46 -3.85 43.38 -16.43
N THR A 47 -4.72 43.40 -15.46
CA THR A 47 -4.72 42.49 -14.30
C THR A 47 -5.91 41.55 -14.36
N THR A 48 -5.66 40.25 -14.22
CA THR A 48 -6.69 39.21 -14.17
C THR A 48 -6.42 38.24 -13.03
N THR A 49 -7.49 37.69 -12.46
CA THR A 49 -7.40 36.68 -11.39
C THR A 49 -7.83 35.32 -11.93
N TRP A 50 -7.01 34.33 -11.66
CA TRP A 50 -7.16 32.99 -12.21
C TRP A 50 -7.25 31.93 -11.13
N THR A 51 -8.12 30.95 -11.30
CA THR A 51 -8.12 29.74 -10.52
C THR A 51 -7.07 28.79 -11.08
N LEU A 52 -6.11 28.42 -10.26
CA LEU A 52 -5.05 27.49 -10.65
C LEU A 52 -5.57 26.06 -10.76
N PRO A 53 -4.88 25.18 -11.50
CA PRO A 53 -5.19 23.76 -11.52
C PRO A 53 -5.16 23.16 -10.11
N ASP A 54 -5.92 22.09 -9.89
CA ASP A 54 -5.99 21.43 -8.59
C ASP A 54 -4.62 20.96 -8.08
N SER A 55 -3.75 20.54 -8.97
CA SER A 55 -2.37 20.16 -8.63
C SER A 55 -1.50 21.30 -8.10
N TRP A 56 -1.98 22.54 -8.16
CA TRP A 56 -1.27 23.74 -7.71
C TRP A 56 -1.85 24.34 -6.44
N LYS A 57 -2.87 23.74 -5.85
CA LYS A 57 -3.59 24.31 -4.68
C LYS A 57 -2.72 24.45 -3.43
N ASN A 58 -1.70 23.60 -3.30
CA ASN A 58 -0.79 23.63 -2.15
C ASN A 58 0.31 24.70 -2.23
N LEU A 59 0.31 25.51 -3.28
CA LEU A 59 1.32 26.55 -3.44
C LEU A 59 0.97 27.81 -2.67
N SER A 60 1.97 28.44 -2.08
CA SER A 60 1.87 29.80 -1.53
C SER A 60 2.29 30.85 -2.54
N SER A 61 3.01 30.46 -3.57
CA SER A 61 3.49 31.37 -4.60
C SER A 61 3.70 30.65 -5.94
N VAL A 62 3.72 31.43 -6.99
CA VAL A 62 4.16 31.03 -8.32
C VAL A 62 5.28 31.96 -8.79
N LYS A 63 6.09 31.47 -9.70
CA LYS A 63 7.08 32.29 -10.41
C LYS A 63 6.53 32.66 -11.76
N VAL A 64 6.71 33.90 -12.17
CA VAL A 64 6.23 34.42 -13.45
C VAL A 64 7.37 35.16 -14.14
N TYR A 65 7.62 34.86 -15.39
CA TYR A 65 8.55 35.60 -16.20
C TYR A 65 7.99 35.91 -17.60
N GLN A 66 8.46 36.99 -18.17
CA GLN A 66 8.19 37.31 -19.57
C GLN A 66 9.08 36.47 -20.48
N LEU A 67 8.49 35.97 -21.56
CA LEU A 67 9.25 35.28 -22.60
C LEU A 67 9.45 36.24 -23.75
N THR A 68 10.70 36.64 -23.97
CA THR A 68 11.08 37.55 -25.03
C THR A 68 12.05 36.88 -25.99
N ASP A 69 12.41 37.56 -27.10
CA ASP A 69 13.43 37.08 -28.01
C ASP A 69 14.82 36.97 -27.38
N GLN A 70 14.99 37.53 -26.18
CA GLN A 70 16.19 37.38 -25.36
C GLN A 70 16.04 36.31 -24.30
N GLY A 71 14.96 35.54 -24.34
CA GLY A 71 14.69 34.48 -23.43
C GLY A 71 13.88 34.92 -22.20
N LYS A 72 14.15 34.33 -21.09
CA LYS A 72 13.48 34.58 -19.81
C LYS A 72 13.90 35.92 -19.21
N THR A 73 12.93 36.81 -19.00
CA THR A 73 13.17 38.13 -18.41
C THR A 73 12.16 38.46 -17.33
N ASN A 74 12.52 39.37 -16.44
CA ASN A 74 11.64 39.95 -15.41
C ASN A 74 10.92 38.91 -14.55
N GLU A 75 11.66 37.93 -14.07
CA GLU A 75 11.07 36.93 -13.18
C GLU A 75 10.61 37.53 -11.86
N GLN A 76 9.37 37.24 -11.48
CA GLN A 76 8.72 37.70 -10.26
C GLN A 76 8.11 36.53 -9.52
N THR A 77 8.01 36.69 -8.21
CA THR A 77 7.24 35.79 -7.34
C THR A 77 5.89 36.42 -7.08
N VAL A 78 4.83 35.68 -7.38
CA VAL A 78 3.46 36.13 -7.19
C VAL A 78 2.77 35.23 -6.17
N ALA A 79 2.09 35.85 -5.19
CA ALA A 79 1.40 35.13 -4.14
C ALA A 79 0.18 34.36 -4.69
N VAL A 80 -0.04 33.17 -4.14
CA VAL A 80 -1.23 32.35 -4.38
C VAL A 80 -2.08 32.39 -3.11
N SER A 81 -3.35 32.70 -3.24
CA SER A 81 -4.29 32.74 -2.13
C SER A 81 -5.57 31.99 -2.50
N GLY A 82 -5.96 31.01 -1.68
CA GLY A 82 -7.14 30.21 -1.93
C GLY A 82 -7.14 29.48 -3.28
N GLY A 83 -5.98 29.07 -3.76
CA GLY A 83 -5.82 28.41 -5.06
C GLY A 83 -5.95 29.36 -6.25
N LYS A 84 -5.90 30.68 -6.01
CA LYS A 84 -6.03 31.72 -7.04
C LYS A 84 -4.77 32.57 -7.13
N VAL A 85 -4.49 33.04 -8.32
CA VAL A 85 -3.39 33.95 -8.60
C VAL A 85 -3.88 35.15 -9.38
N THR A 86 -3.36 36.33 -9.05
CA THR A 86 -3.62 37.56 -9.78
C THR A 86 -2.40 37.93 -10.59
N LEU A 87 -2.55 37.96 -11.90
CA LEU A 87 -1.47 38.23 -12.84
C LEU A 87 -1.68 39.62 -13.49
N THR A 88 -0.61 40.37 -13.55
CA THR A 88 -0.55 41.64 -14.29
C THR A 88 0.36 41.44 -15.50
N ALA A 89 -0.16 41.70 -16.67
CA ALA A 89 0.56 41.46 -17.90
C ALA A 89 0.57 42.70 -18.79
N ASP A 90 1.67 42.92 -19.49
CA ASP A 90 1.75 43.87 -20.60
C ASP A 90 0.95 43.33 -21.77
N ALA A 91 0.41 44.24 -22.59
CA ALA A 91 -0.32 43.85 -23.79
C ALA A 91 0.54 43.03 -24.76
N GLU A 92 -0.07 42.00 -25.34
CA GLU A 92 0.55 41.18 -26.39
C GLU A 92 1.92 40.61 -25.99
N THR A 93 2.08 40.25 -24.73
CA THR A 93 3.33 39.75 -24.19
C THR A 93 3.12 38.37 -23.60
N PRO A 94 3.88 37.34 -24.00
CA PRO A 94 3.76 36.00 -23.42
C PRO A 94 4.48 35.92 -22.08
N TYR A 95 3.83 35.27 -21.14
CA TYR A 95 4.37 34.97 -19.79
C TYR A 95 4.32 33.49 -19.55
N VAL A 96 5.29 33.01 -18.79
CA VAL A 96 5.33 31.64 -18.29
C VAL A 96 5.15 31.67 -16.79
N VAL A 97 4.25 30.86 -16.29
CA VAL A 97 3.95 30.68 -14.86
C VAL A 97 4.35 29.29 -14.44
N TYR A 98 5.17 29.17 -13.43
CA TYR A 98 5.58 27.87 -12.89
C TYR A 98 5.55 27.85 -11.37
N LYS A 99 5.58 26.65 -10.82
CA LYS A 99 5.37 26.43 -9.38
C LYS A 99 6.45 27.13 -8.55
N GLY A 100 6.01 27.87 -7.56
CA GLY A 100 6.85 28.47 -6.52
C GLY A 100 6.84 27.64 -5.25
N GLU A 101 6.77 28.32 -4.11
CA GLU A 101 6.84 27.67 -2.80
C GLU A 101 5.52 27.01 -2.41
N ALA A 102 5.62 25.85 -1.77
CA ALA A 102 4.47 25.20 -1.16
C ALA A 102 4.04 25.94 0.12
N LYS A 103 2.75 25.85 0.43
CA LYS A 103 2.24 26.37 1.71
C LYS A 103 2.86 25.59 2.87
N GLN A 104 3.20 26.34 3.92
CA GLN A 104 3.66 25.77 5.17
C GLN A 104 2.49 25.76 6.17
N ILE A 105 2.27 24.62 6.78
CA ILE A 105 1.33 24.49 7.89
C ILE A 105 2.11 24.57 9.19
N PRO A 106 1.63 25.34 10.18
CA PRO A 106 2.30 25.41 11.47
C PRO A 106 2.49 24.04 12.10
N GLY A 107 3.70 23.84 12.56
CA GLY A 107 4.35 22.62 12.88
C GLY A 107 3.62 21.57 13.65
N ASN A 108 3.63 20.47 13.04
CA ASN A 108 3.45 19.16 13.62
C ASN A 108 4.70 18.39 13.26
N TRP A 109 5.16 17.54 14.15
CA TRP A 109 6.39 16.77 13.96
C TRP A 109 6.34 15.82 12.75
N SER A 110 5.12 15.44 12.30
CA SER A 110 4.94 14.63 11.11
C SER A 110 5.01 15.45 9.81
N GLU A 111 4.96 16.77 9.92
CA GLU A 111 5.14 17.63 8.77
C GLU A 111 6.60 17.69 8.44
N GLY A 112 6.97 16.81 7.56
CA GLY A 112 8.32 16.67 7.15
C GLY A 112 8.60 17.36 5.84
N MET A 113 9.80 17.12 5.39
CA MET A 113 10.22 17.46 4.06
C MET A 113 9.33 16.74 3.04
N HIS A 114 9.03 17.40 1.94
CA HIS A 114 8.37 16.87 0.75
C HIS A 114 6.84 16.89 0.79
N VAL A 115 6.19 16.91 1.95
CA VAL A 115 4.73 16.88 2.09
C VAL A 115 4.27 17.98 3.05
N VAL A 116 3.22 18.69 2.69
CA VAL A 116 2.58 19.68 3.55
C VAL A 116 1.28 19.08 4.09
N ASP A 117 0.93 19.39 5.34
CA ASP A 117 -0.22 18.80 6.02
C ASP A 117 -0.21 17.28 6.02
N ALA A 118 0.93 16.73 6.32
CA ALA A 118 1.17 15.29 6.29
C ALA A 118 0.39 14.51 7.34
N GLY A 119 0.08 15.16 8.47
CA GLY A 119 -0.69 14.58 9.58
C GLY A 119 -2.14 15.03 9.62
N PHE A 120 -2.62 15.79 8.62
CA PHE A 120 -4.00 16.28 8.53
C PHE A 120 -4.47 17.11 9.72
N ASN A 121 -3.55 17.68 10.48
CA ASN A 121 -3.88 18.41 11.71
C ASN A 121 -4.46 19.81 11.48
N GLY A 122 -4.51 20.26 10.24
CA GLY A 122 -5.21 21.48 9.87
C GLY A 122 -6.75 21.36 9.86
N GLY A 123 -7.27 20.15 9.98
CA GLY A 123 -8.71 19.88 9.99
C GLY A 123 -9.34 19.81 8.59
N SER A 124 -10.64 19.50 8.56
CA SER A 124 -11.37 19.36 7.28
C SER A 124 -11.47 20.66 6.49
N ASN A 125 -11.55 21.79 7.18
CA ASN A 125 -11.73 23.09 6.52
C ASN A 125 -10.50 23.53 5.72
N THR A 126 -9.32 23.03 6.08
CA THR A 126 -8.06 23.39 5.42
C THR A 126 -7.48 22.26 4.60
N LEU A 127 -8.14 21.12 4.55
CA LEU A 127 -7.63 19.95 3.80
C LEU A 127 -7.31 20.30 2.35
N THR A 128 -8.26 20.96 1.67
CA THR A 128 -8.11 21.31 0.26
C THR A 128 -7.20 22.51 -0.01
N ASP A 129 -6.64 23.12 1.02
CA ASP A 129 -5.57 24.10 0.84
C ASP A 129 -4.26 23.44 0.39
N ASN A 130 -4.05 22.17 0.75
CA ASN A 130 -2.80 21.47 0.46
C ASN A 130 -3.02 20.17 -0.29
N TRP A 131 -4.18 19.55 -0.15
CA TRP A 131 -4.52 18.31 -0.80
C TRP A 131 -5.62 18.51 -1.84
N THR A 132 -5.48 17.86 -2.98
CA THR A 132 -6.50 17.84 -4.01
C THR A 132 -7.40 16.63 -3.80
N VAL A 133 -8.71 16.86 -3.72
CA VAL A 133 -9.71 15.81 -3.54
C VAL A 133 -10.47 15.63 -4.85
N ALA A 134 -10.50 14.42 -5.37
CA ALA A 134 -11.18 14.06 -6.60
C ALA A 134 -12.02 12.81 -6.41
N GLY A 135 -13.06 12.65 -7.23
CA GLY A 135 -13.96 11.51 -7.19
C GLY A 135 -15.32 11.84 -6.60
N THR A 136 -16.17 10.82 -6.49
CA THR A 136 -17.55 10.97 -6.02
C THR A 136 -17.71 10.72 -4.53
N GLY A 137 -16.70 10.17 -3.89
CA GLY A 137 -16.66 9.92 -2.46
C GLY A 137 -16.34 11.15 -1.63
N LYS A 138 -16.10 10.95 -0.36
CA LYS A 138 -15.82 12.02 0.61
C LYS A 138 -14.44 11.85 1.23
N ALA A 139 -13.76 12.96 1.43
CA ALA A 139 -12.55 13.05 2.22
C ALA A 139 -12.82 14.02 3.38
N GLU A 140 -12.67 13.55 4.59
CA GLU A 140 -12.91 14.30 5.81
C GLU A 140 -11.72 14.12 6.76
N VAL A 141 -11.51 15.07 7.64
CA VAL A 141 -10.51 14.94 8.70
C VAL A 141 -11.22 14.72 10.02
N GLU A 142 -10.84 13.68 10.73
CA GLU A 142 -11.41 13.29 12.00
C GLU A 142 -10.39 13.46 13.11
N GLY A 143 -10.83 14.05 14.23
CA GLY A 143 -9.99 14.31 15.39
C GLY A 143 -9.43 15.73 15.43
N ASP A 144 -9.11 16.20 16.63
CA ASP A 144 -8.60 17.56 16.85
C ASP A 144 -7.07 17.61 16.98
N ASN A 145 -6.53 16.91 17.97
CA ASN A 145 -5.10 16.91 18.26
C ASN A 145 -4.35 15.74 17.66
N ASN A 146 -5.07 14.80 17.13
CA ASN A 146 -4.58 13.56 16.57
C ASN A 146 -5.43 13.23 15.36
N ALA A 147 -5.40 14.15 14.43
CA ALA A 147 -6.25 14.08 13.26
C ALA A 147 -5.80 13.00 12.29
N MET A 148 -6.75 12.45 11.59
CA MET A 148 -6.55 11.47 10.54
C MET A 148 -7.48 11.75 9.37
N LEU A 149 -7.03 11.41 8.19
CA LEU A 149 -7.85 11.49 6.98
C LEU A 149 -8.79 10.29 6.93
N ARG A 150 -10.08 10.54 6.74
CA ARG A 150 -11.11 9.50 6.56
C ARG A 150 -11.68 9.59 5.16
N LEU A 151 -11.57 8.50 4.41
CA LEU A 151 -12.10 8.37 3.06
C LEU A 151 -13.30 7.45 3.02
N THR A 152 -14.33 7.86 2.30
CA THR A 152 -15.56 7.08 2.10
C THR A 152 -15.96 7.14 0.64
N GLY A 153 -16.32 6.01 0.05
CA GLY A 153 -16.66 5.95 -1.37
C GLY A 153 -15.42 6.07 -2.27
N LYS A 154 -15.62 6.27 -3.55
CA LYS A 154 -14.53 6.41 -4.53
C LYS A 154 -13.95 7.81 -4.47
N VAL A 155 -12.77 7.92 -3.89
CA VAL A 155 -12.11 9.22 -3.70
C VAL A 155 -10.60 9.08 -3.74
N ASP A 156 -9.96 10.07 -4.35
CA ASP A 156 -8.51 10.22 -4.41
C ASP A 156 -8.13 11.53 -3.72
N VAL A 157 -7.10 11.47 -2.88
CA VAL A 157 -6.53 12.63 -2.20
C VAL A 157 -5.06 12.70 -2.54
N SER A 158 -4.65 13.76 -3.21
CA SER A 158 -3.32 13.84 -3.78
C SER A 158 -2.59 15.13 -3.46
N GLN A 159 -1.27 15.06 -3.51
CA GLN A 159 -0.40 16.21 -3.35
C GLN A 159 0.87 16.01 -4.16
N ARG A 160 1.35 17.06 -4.80
CA ARG A 160 2.66 17.07 -5.42
C ARG A 160 3.74 17.11 -4.35
N LEU A 161 4.70 16.23 -4.45
CA LEU A 161 5.86 16.18 -3.56
C LEU A 161 6.85 17.30 -3.91
N THR A 162 7.50 17.86 -2.91
CA THR A 162 8.44 18.97 -3.07
C THR A 162 9.86 18.54 -2.69
N ASP A 163 10.86 19.20 -3.26
CA ASP A 163 12.28 19.08 -2.90
C ASP A 163 12.85 17.66 -3.00
N LEU A 164 12.33 16.86 -3.89
CA LEU A 164 12.90 15.55 -4.17
C LEU A 164 14.21 15.71 -4.95
N LYS A 165 15.21 14.96 -4.52
CA LYS A 165 16.49 14.90 -5.24
C LYS A 165 16.39 13.95 -6.42
N ALA A 166 16.69 14.42 -7.61
CA ALA A 166 16.66 13.60 -8.83
C ALA A 166 17.50 12.33 -8.67
N GLY A 167 16.90 11.19 -9.03
CA GLY A 167 17.58 9.90 -8.95
C GLY A 167 17.68 9.29 -7.55
N GLN A 168 17.29 10.01 -6.51
CA GLN A 168 17.31 9.52 -5.14
C GLN A 168 16.22 8.49 -4.92
N LYS A 169 16.54 7.42 -4.23
CA LYS A 169 15.55 6.43 -3.77
C LYS A 169 14.90 6.91 -2.49
N TYR A 170 13.58 6.84 -2.45
CA TYR A 170 12.78 7.23 -1.30
C TYR A 170 11.88 6.10 -0.83
N ALA A 171 11.64 6.06 0.45
CA ALA A 171 10.55 5.30 1.05
C ALA A 171 9.47 6.29 1.49
N LEU A 172 8.29 6.17 0.92
CA LEU A 172 7.09 6.81 1.41
C LEU A 172 6.35 5.81 2.29
N TYR A 173 5.95 6.22 3.47
CA TYR A 173 5.11 5.40 4.31
C TYR A 173 4.03 6.24 4.98
N VAL A 174 2.91 5.60 5.21
CA VAL A 174 1.72 6.24 5.79
C VAL A 174 0.99 5.21 6.64
N GLY A 175 0.48 5.64 7.75
CA GLY A 175 -0.43 4.81 8.55
C GLY A 175 -1.74 4.61 7.79
N VAL A 176 -2.20 3.37 7.69
CA VAL A 176 -3.46 3.03 7.04
C VAL A 176 -4.27 2.07 7.90
N ASP A 177 -5.55 2.35 8.01
CA ASP A 177 -6.57 1.46 8.57
C ASP A 177 -7.73 1.39 7.59
N ASN A 178 -7.80 0.32 6.81
CA ASN A 178 -8.86 0.10 5.84
C ASN A 178 -9.93 -0.81 6.47
N ARG A 179 -11.11 -0.24 6.73
CA ARG A 179 -12.24 -0.96 7.30
C ARG A 179 -13.21 -1.45 6.24
N SER A 180 -12.97 -1.13 4.98
CA SER A 180 -13.83 -1.48 3.85
C SER A 180 -13.45 -2.81 3.22
N THR A 181 -14.31 -3.31 2.35
CA THR A 181 -14.05 -4.51 1.55
C THR A 181 -13.28 -4.22 0.27
N GLY A 182 -13.21 -2.95 -0.14
CA GLY A 182 -12.43 -2.54 -1.30
C GLY A 182 -10.99 -2.15 -0.92
N ASP A 183 -10.16 -1.99 -1.93
CA ASP A 183 -8.77 -1.62 -1.73
C ASP A 183 -8.61 -0.15 -1.33
N ALA A 184 -7.67 0.08 -0.44
CA ALA A 184 -7.05 1.37 -0.21
C ALA A 184 -5.65 1.35 -0.83
N SER A 185 -5.23 2.43 -1.44
CA SER A 185 -3.94 2.45 -2.12
C SER A 185 -3.19 3.75 -1.93
N VAL A 186 -1.88 3.65 -2.06
CA VAL A 186 -0.95 4.77 -2.16
C VAL A 186 -0.19 4.61 -3.46
N THR A 187 -0.23 5.64 -4.27
CA THR A 187 0.41 5.63 -5.59
C THR A 187 1.28 6.87 -5.74
N VAL A 188 2.49 6.69 -6.24
CA VAL A 188 3.38 7.78 -6.61
C VAL A 188 3.47 7.83 -8.13
N THR A 189 3.14 8.97 -8.69
CA THR A 189 3.13 9.18 -10.13
C THR A 189 4.06 10.32 -10.53
N SER A 190 4.50 10.31 -11.77
CA SER A 190 5.21 11.42 -12.39
C SER A 190 4.84 11.51 -13.86
N GLY A 191 4.38 12.68 -14.29
CA GLY A 191 3.96 12.88 -15.68
C GLY A 191 2.90 11.90 -16.14
N GLY A 192 1.96 11.53 -15.29
CA GLY A 192 0.91 10.55 -15.56
C GLY A 192 1.34 9.09 -15.52
N LYS A 193 2.63 8.82 -15.27
CA LYS A 193 3.14 7.46 -15.13
C LYS A 193 3.21 7.04 -13.67
N VAL A 194 2.83 5.81 -13.39
CA VAL A 194 2.99 5.22 -12.06
C VAL A 194 4.45 4.88 -11.84
N LEU A 195 5.08 5.51 -10.84
CA LEU A 195 6.43 5.16 -10.41
C LEU A 195 6.41 3.97 -9.46
N ALA A 196 5.47 3.98 -8.52
CA ALA A 196 5.27 2.91 -7.57
C ALA A 196 3.86 2.98 -6.99
N THR A 197 3.34 1.85 -6.59
CA THR A 197 2.04 1.78 -5.91
C THR A 197 2.05 0.65 -4.89
N ASN A 198 1.24 0.79 -3.88
CA ASN A 198 0.92 -0.28 -2.94
C ASN A 198 -0.56 -0.16 -2.57
N SER A 199 -1.19 -1.29 -2.33
CA SER A 199 -2.59 -1.33 -1.93
C SER A 199 -2.82 -2.38 -0.87
N THR A 200 -3.87 -2.20 -0.09
CA THR A 200 -4.30 -3.16 0.90
C THR A 200 -5.80 -3.29 0.89
N GLY A 201 -6.28 -4.51 1.03
CA GLY A 201 -7.67 -4.77 1.38
C GLY A 201 -7.95 -4.40 2.83
N LYS A 202 -8.97 -5.01 3.43
CA LYS A 202 -9.32 -4.78 4.82
C LYS A 202 -8.13 -5.06 5.73
N SER A 203 -7.83 -4.14 6.63
CA SER A 203 -6.71 -4.25 7.58
C SER A 203 -6.90 -5.45 8.51
N ILE A 204 -5.84 -6.22 8.71
CA ILE A 204 -5.88 -7.53 9.35
C ILE A 204 -5.16 -7.60 10.69
N ALA A 205 -4.38 -6.60 11.05
CA ALA A 205 -3.63 -6.59 12.29
C ALA A 205 -4.00 -5.39 13.15
N LYS A 206 -4.41 -5.65 14.38
CA LYS A 206 -4.67 -4.61 15.37
C LYS A 206 -3.39 -3.86 15.70
N ASN A 207 -3.56 -2.61 16.05
CA ASN A 207 -2.47 -1.76 16.45
C ASN A 207 -2.14 -1.94 17.92
N TYR A 208 -1.15 -2.76 18.22
CA TYR A 208 -0.62 -2.94 19.57
C TYR A 208 0.66 -2.14 19.80
N ILE A 209 1.39 -1.82 18.74
CA ILE A 209 2.59 -1.01 18.81
C ILE A 209 2.33 0.28 18.07
N LYS A 210 2.74 1.39 18.65
CA LYS A 210 2.77 2.66 17.92
C LYS A 210 3.73 2.52 16.76
N ALA A 211 3.21 2.59 15.55
CA ALA A 211 4.04 2.48 14.36
C ALA A 211 4.97 3.69 14.29
N TYR A 212 6.21 3.44 14.24
CA TYR A 212 7.36 4.33 13.99
C TYR A 212 7.04 5.82 13.87
N GLY A 213 6.63 6.42 14.97
CA GLY A 213 6.36 7.83 15.00
C GLY A 213 4.96 8.24 14.58
N HIS A 214 4.11 7.33 14.14
CA HIS A 214 2.70 7.61 13.98
C HIS A 214 2.02 7.76 15.32
N ASN A 215 1.10 8.66 15.40
CA ASN A 215 0.23 8.74 16.54
C ASN A 215 -0.96 7.79 16.36
N THR A 216 -0.70 6.53 16.54
CA THR A 216 -1.63 5.45 16.26
C THR A 216 -2.51 5.09 17.46
N ASN A 217 -2.61 5.99 18.44
CA ASN A 217 -3.50 5.78 19.58
C ASN A 217 -4.97 6.04 19.25
N SER A 218 -5.24 6.62 18.09
CA SER A 218 -6.60 6.92 17.68
C SER A 218 -7.35 5.67 17.34
N ASN A 219 -8.46 5.47 18.02
CA ASN A 219 -9.40 4.45 17.65
C ASN A 219 -10.20 4.93 16.44
N THR A 220 -10.21 4.12 15.41
CA THR A 220 -10.91 4.46 14.18
C THR A 220 -12.39 4.14 14.26
N GLU A 221 -12.72 2.96 14.80
CA GLU A 221 -14.11 2.51 14.91
C GLU A 221 -14.29 1.59 16.11
N ASN A 222 -15.38 1.75 16.84
CA ASN A 222 -15.76 0.85 17.93
C ASN A 222 -14.66 0.60 18.98
N GLY A 223 -13.84 1.61 19.25
CA GLY A 223 -12.76 1.48 20.23
C GLY A 223 -11.58 0.64 19.76
N SER A 224 -11.51 0.31 18.49
CA SER A 224 -10.43 -0.50 17.91
C SER A 224 -9.67 0.28 16.83
N SER A 225 -8.39 0.01 16.73
CA SER A 225 -7.55 0.53 15.67
C SER A 225 -6.78 -0.59 14.99
N TYR A 226 -6.71 -0.52 13.67
CA TYR A 226 -5.92 -1.41 12.84
C TYR A 226 -4.90 -0.64 12.01
N PHE A 227 -4.47 0.51 12.50
CA PHE A 227 -3.44 1.29 11.86
C PHE A 227 -2.11 0.56 11.81
N GLN A 228 -1.58 0.43 10.59
CA GLN A 228 -0.23 -0.06 10.33
C GLN A 228 0.39 0.80 9.24
N ASN A 229 1.72 0.86 9.20
CA ASN A 229 2.39 1.56 8.12
C ASN A 229 2.29 0.80 6.81
N MET A 230 1.97 1.51 5.75
CA MET A 230 2.07 1.01 4.38
C MET A 230 3.22 1.72 3.67
N TYR A 231 4.08 0.96 3.01
CA TYR A 231 5.30 1.46 2.39
C TYR A 231 5.19 1.46 0.87
N VAL A 232 5.70 2.52 0.27
CA VAL A 232 5.90 2.62 -1.18
C VAL A 232 7.32 3.08 -1.44
N PHE A 233 8.07 2.31 -2.21
CA PHE A 233 9.46 2.62 -2.54
C PHE A 233 9.53 3.12 -3.98
N PHE A 234 10.13 4.28 -4.19
CA PHE A 234 10.23 4.85 -5.53
C PHE A 234 11.57 5.58 -5.70
N THR A 235 11.94 5.77 -6.96
CA THR A 235 13.08 6.61 -7.32
C THR A 235 12.55 7.92 -7.88
N ALA A 236 13.02 9.03 -7.35
CA ALA A 236 12.63 10.34 -7.85
C ALA A 236 13.08 10.51 -9.31
N PRO A 237 12.21 11.00 -10.19
CA PRO A 237 12.59 11.26 -11.57
C PRO A 237 13.58 12.41 -11.69
N GLU A 238 14.23 12.53 -12.84
CA GLU A 238 15.26 13.55 -13.06
C GLU A 238 14.76 14.99 -12.91
N ASN A 239 13.49 15.23 -13.22
CA ASN A 239 12.87 16.55 -13.00
C ASN A 239 12.41 16.78 -11.55
N GLY A 240 12.57 15.80 -10.66
CA GLY A 240 12.14 15.89 -9.29
C GLY A 240 10.62 15.96 -9.09
N ASP A 241 9.83 15.69 -10.12
CA ASP A 241 8.38 15.89 -10.09
C ASP A 241 7.65 14.57 -9.83
N ALA A 242 7.01 14.47 -8.69
CA ALA A 242 6.22 13.32 -8.30
C ALA A 242 5.01 13.75 -7.47
N THR A 243 3.93 12.99 -7.59
CA THR A 243 2.67 13.21 -6.88
C THR A 243 2.32 11.96 -6.10
N VAL A 244 1.97 12.11 -4.83
CA VAL A 244 1.37 11.04 -4.02
C VAL A 244 -0.15 11.13 -4.11
N THR A 245 -0.79 9.97 -4.27
CA THR A 245 -2.25 9.84 -4.26
C THR A 245 -2.64 8.76 -3.25
N LEU A 246 -3.49 9.14 -2.30
CA LEU A 246 -4.13 8.24 -1.35
C LEU A 246 -5.54 7.95 -1.88
N SER A 247 -5.89 6.68 -2.04
CA SER A 247 -7.14 6.31 -2.72
C SER A 247 -7.97 5.32 -1.91
N HIS A 248 -9.28 5.48 -2.02
CA HIS A 248 -10.27 4.54 -1.52
C HIS A 248 -11.22 4.18 -2.67
N LYS A 249 -11.53 2.91 -2.82
CA LYS A 249 -12.31 2.42 -3.97
C LYS A 249 -13.63 1.76 -3.59
N SER A 250 -13.86 1.48 -2.33
CA SER A 250 -15.07 0.79 -1.91
C SER A 250 -16.28 1.73 -1.90
N THR A 251 -17.44 1.17 -2.23
CA THR A 251 -18.74 1.86 -2.13
C THR A 251 -19.66 1.23 -1.09
N ASP A 252 -19.10 0.43 -0.19
CA ASP A 252 -19.84 -0.27 0.87
C ASP A 252 -20.21 0.61 2.07
N GLY A 253 -19.86 1.89 2.04
CA GLY A 253 -20.12 2.84 3.13
C GLY A 253 -19.09 2.80 4.26
N ALA A 254 -18.19 1.83 4.25
CA ALA A 254 -17.09 1.75 5.22
C ALA A 254 -15.94 2.68 4.82
N HIS A 255 -15.05 2.92 5.78
CA HIS A 255 -14.02 3.95 5.66
C HIS A 255 -12.62 3.35 5.52
N THR A 256 -11.74 4.13 4.91
CA THR A 256 -10.30 3.99 5.07
C THR A 256 -9.77 5.23 5.77
N TYR A 257 -8.89 5.02 6.74
CA TYR A 257 -8.18 6.08 7.46
C TYR A 257 -6.72 6.09 7.05
N PHE A 258 -6.19 7.29 6.78
CA PHE A 258 -4.78 7.52 6.57
C PHE A 258 -4.27 8.56 7.56
N ASP A 259 -3.03 8.40 8.00
CA ASP A 259 -2.39 9.37 8.88
C ASP A 259 -0.88 9.37 8.70
N ASP A 260 -0.26 10.52 8.93
CA ASP A 260 1.18 10.72 8.94
C ASP A 260 1.91 10.20 7.70
N VAL A 261 1.75 10.91 6.61
CA VAL A 261 2.52 10.66 5.39
C VAL A 261 3.97 11.10 5.60
N ARG A 262 4.90 10.19 5.39
CA ARG A 262 6.33 10.44 5.56
C ARG A 262 7.12 9.99 4.37
N ILE A 263 8.14 10.75 4.03
CA ILE A 263 9.05 10.43 2.95
C ILE A 263 10.47 10.57 3.47
N VAL A 264 11.21 9.49 3.41
CA VAL A 264 12.61 9.46 3.85
C VAL A 264 13.49 8.89 2.75
N GLU A 265 14.74 9.27 2.74
CA GLU A 265 15.71 8.64 1.84
C GLU A 265 15.78 7.14 2.17
N ASN A 266 15.58 6.33 1.15
CA ASN A 266 15.55 4.89 1.33
C ASN A 266 16.97 4.33 1.36
N GLN A 267 17.38 3.89 2.53
CA GLN A 267 18.65 3.21 2.73
C GLN A 267 18.55 1.68 2.56
N TYR A 268 17.36 1.21 2.27
CA TYR A 268 17.07 -0.20 2.18
C TYR A 268 17.27 -0.71 0.76
N SER A 269 18.26 -1.58 0.58
CA SER A 269 18.61 -2.08 -0.75
C SER A 269 18.13 -3.50 -1.05
N GLY A 270 17.53 -4.18 -0.06
CA GLY A 270 17.20 -5.60 -0.15
C GLY A 270 15.79 -5.92 -0.68
N ILE A 271 15.03 -4.94 -1.16
CA ILE A 271 13.65 -5.14 -1.56
C ILE A 271 13.45 -4.80 -3.02
N THR A 272 12.74 -5.68 -3.74
CA THR A 272 12.31 -5.45 -5.11
C THR A 272 10.83 -5.74 -5.23
N TYR A 273 10.09 -4.79 -5.79
CA TYR A 273 8.65 -4.92 -6.03
C TYR A 273 8.34 -5.04 -7.51
N GLU A 274 7.24 -5.71 -7.82
CA GLU A 274 6.59 -5.63 -9.11
C GLU A 274 5.92 -4.26 -9.28
N LYS A 275 5.51 -3.91 -10.50
CA LYS A 275 4.87 -2.63 -10.78
C LYS A 275 3.58 -2.39 -10.00
N ASP A 276 2.86 -3.45 -9.65
CA ASP A 276 1.60 -3.40 -8.91
C ASP A 276 1.79 -3.36 -7.38
N GLY A 277 3.04 -3.30 -6.91
CA GLY A 277 3.35 -3.26 -5.48
C GLY A 277 3.47 -4.63 -4.82
N THR A 278 3.25 -5.72 -5.55
CA THR A 278 3.49 -7.05 -5.02
C THR A 278 4.97 -7.33 -4.91
N LEU A 279 5.35 -8.18 -3.96
CA LEU A 279 6.74 -8.48 -3.71
C LEU A 279 7.35 -9.34 -4.82
N LYS A 280 8.53 -8.96 -5.29
CA LYS A 280 9.38 -9.78 -6.14
C LYS A 280 10.43 -10.51 -5.31
N SER A 281 11.18 -9.79 -4.52
CA SER A 281 12.19 -10.36 -3.63
C SER A 281 12.46 -9.48 -2.42
N LEU A 282 12.84 -10.11 -1.32
CA LEU A 282 13.24 -9.42 -0.10
C LEU A 282 14.41 -10.15 0.53
N THR A 283 15.42 -9.39 0.91
CA THR A 283 16.50 -9.83 1.79
C THR A 283 16.61 -8.83 2.92
N ASN A 284 16.39 -9.27 4.14
CA ASN A 284 16.38 -8.39 5.30
C ASN A 284 17.20 -9.00 6.45
N GLY A 285 18.34 -8.38 6.72
CA GLY A 285 19.18 -8.70 7.89
C GLY A 285 18.88 -7.83 9.10
N PHE A 286 17.84 -7.00 9.07
CA PHE A 286 17.42 -6.10 10.14
C PHE A 286 18.47 -5.07 10.56
N GLU A 287 19.47 -4.84 9.73
CA GLU A 287 20.57 -3.92 10.05
C GLU A 287 20.20 -2.43 9.94
N ASN A 288 19.09 -2.11 9.29
CA ASN A 288 18.51 -0.77 9.33
C ASN A 288 17.57 -0.67 10.53
N ASN A 289 18.12 -0.31 11.69
CA ASN A 289 17.37 -0.27 12.94
C ASN A 289 16.21 0.75 12.93
N ALA A 290 16.26 1.76 12.07
CA ALA A 290 15.16 2.71 11.91
C ALA A 290 13.88 2.06 11.37
N GLN A 291 13.99 0.93 10.70
CA GLN A 291 12.86 0.13 10.22
C GLN A 291 12.27 -0.80 11.29
N GLY A 292 12.92 -0.92 12.45
CA GLY A 292 12.48 -1.84 13.50
C GLY A 292 12.40 -3.28 13.02
N ILE A 293 11.31 -3.94 13.38
CA ILE A 293 11.07 -5.34 12.99
C ILE A 293 10.40 -5.49 11.62
N TRP A 294 10.28 -4.41 10.86
CA TRP A 294 9.73 -4.50 9.51
C TRP A 294 10.38 -5.66 8.71
N PRO A 295 9.68 -6.52 8.00
CA PRO A 295 8.29 -6.39 7.55
C PRO A 295 7.24 -6.94 8.54
N PHE A 296 7.62 -7.31 9.73
CA PHE A 296 6.70 -7.82 10.72
C PHE A 296 6.01 -6.71 11.51
N VAL A 297 4.79 -7.02 11.94
CA VAL A 297 4.06 -6.25 12.95
C VAL A 297 3.66 -7.18 14.08
N VAL A 298 3.51 -6.65 15.27
CA VAL A 298 3.01 -7.45 16.39
C VAL A 298 1.57 -7.84 16.09
N SER A 299 1.28 -9.13 16.27
CA SER A 299 -0.03 -9.69 16.00
C SER A 299 -1.11 -9.12 16.89
N GLY A 300 -2.35 -9.10 16.37
CA GLY A 300 -3.54 -8.77 17.13
C GLY A 300 -4.02 -9.86 18.08
N SER A 301 -3.27 -10.94 18.32
CA SER A 301 -3.65 -11.99 19.27
C SER A 301 -3.58 -11.48 20.69
N GLU A 302 -4.56 -11.86 21.51
CA GLU A 302 -4.55 -11.55 22.94
C GLU A 302 -3.36 -12.19 23.66
N GLY A 303 -2.85 -11.52 24.68
CA GLY A 303 -1.77 -12.03 25.52
C GLY A 303 -0.38 -11.80 24.98
N VAL A 304 -0.25 -11.20 23.82
CA VAL A 304 1.04 -10.76 23.29
C VAL A 304 1.31 -9.34 23.75
N GLU A 305 2.43 -9.14 24.42
CA GLU A 305 2.87 -7.83 24.87
C GLU A 305 3.92 -7.26 23.92
N ASP A 306 3.74 -6.04 23.51
CA ASP A 306 4.61 -5.37 22.53
C ASP A 306 6.05 -5.17 23.03
N ASN A 307 6.24 -4.99 24.35
CA ASN A 307 7.58 -4.81 24.92
C ASN A 307 8.41 -6.10 24.96
N ARG A 308 7.82 -7.25 24.66
CA ARG A 308 8.53 -8.53 24.57
C ARG A 308 9.05 -8.83 23.17
N ILE A 309 8.59 -8.07 22.18
CA ILE A 309 8.95 -8.24 20.78
C ILE A 309 9.68 -6.99 20.34
N HIS A 310 10.93 -7.13 19.98
CA HIS A 310 11.77 -5.98 19.69
C HIS A 310 12.91 -6.34 18.73
N LEU A 311 13.52 -5.30 18.20
CA LEU A 311 14.79 -5.42 17.52
C LEU A 311 15.89 -5.46 18.57
N SER A 312 16.48 -6.63 18.75
CA SER A 312 17.51 -6.86 19.76
C SER A 312 18.88 -6.45 19.22
N GLU A 313 19.59 -5.71 20.01
CA GLU A 313 20.96 -5.28 19.69
C GLU A 313 21.98 -6.14 20.41
N LEU A 314 23.09 -6.39 19.75
CA LEU A 314 24.22 -7.05 20.38
C LEU A 314 24.69 -6.22 21.58
N HIS A 315 24.71 -6.85 22.72
CA HIS A 315 25.07 -6.22 24.02
C HIS A 315 24.06 -5.18 24.53
N ALA A 316 22.84 -5.16 24.01
CA ALA A 316 21.82 -4.26 24.52
C ALA A 316 21.51 -4.53 25.99
N PRO A 317 21.34 -3.48 26.80
CA PRO A 317 21.07 -3.66 28.23
C PRO A 317 19.64 -4.16 28.52
N PHE A 318 18.78 -4.14 27.54
CA PHE A 318 17.36 -4.52 27.68
C PHE A 318 17.12 -6.00 27.44
N THR A 319 18.15 -6.74 27.04
CA THR A 319 18.01 -8.17 26.86
C THR A 319 17.98 -8.85 28.22
N GLN A 320 17.46 -10.05 28.28
CA GLN A 320 17.38 -10.79 29.53
C GLN A 320 18.74 -11.28 30.05
N ALA A 321 19.81 -10.91 29.40
CA ALA A 321 21.16 -11.33 29.78
C ALA A 321 21.54 -10.96 31.22
N GLY A 322 20.95 -9.92 31.79
CA GLY A 322 21.16 -9.55 33.20
C GLY A 322 20.23 -10.26 34.20
N TRP A 323 19.27 -11.03 33.71
CA TRP A 323 18.24 -11.63 34.54
C TRP A 323 18.49 -13.10 34.80
N ASP A 324 19.14 -13.78 33.90
CA ASP A 324 19.41 -15.19 34.01
C ASP A 324 20.75 -15.57 33.40
N VAL A 325 21.07 -16.85 33.47
CA VAL A 325 22.18 -17.41 32.72
C VAL A 325 21.75 -17.41 31.25
N LYS A 326 22.29 -16.51 30.49
CA LYS A 326 21.98 -16.34 29.06
C LYS A 326 22.13 -17.68 28.32
N LYS A 327 21.01 -18.20 27.86
CA LYS A 327 20.92 -19.45 27.10
C LYS A 327 20.87 -19.23 25.59
N MET A 328 20.30 -18.11 25.19
CA MET A 328 20.09 -17.78 23.79
C MET A 328 20.81 -16.48 23.44
N ASP A 329 21.17 -16.37 22.19
CA ASP A 329 21.79 -15.13 21.69
C ASP A 329 20.73 -14.03 21.56
N ASP A 330 21.19 -12.79 21.68
CA ASP A 330 20.33 -11.64 21.39
C ASP A 330 20.32 -11.34 19.90
N VAL A 331 21.43 -11.61 19.21
CA VAL A 331 21.63 -11.35 17.81
C VAL A 331 22.30 -12.55 17.17
N LEU A 332 21.78 -12.99 16.02
CA LEU A 332 22.31 -14.15 15.29
C LEU A 332 23.38 -13.75 14.29
N ASP A 333 23.23 -12.59 13.64
CA ASP A 333 24.13 -12.11 12.63
C ASP A 333 24.12 -10.57 12.62
N GLY A 334 25.26 -9.95 12.39
CA GLY A 334 25.38 -8.51 12.39
C GLY A 334 25.15 -7.86 13.75
N THR A 335 24.41 -6.76 13.77
CA THR A 335 24.14 -5.95 14.97
C THR A 335 22.74 -6.16 15.54
N TRP A 336 21.79 -6.54 14.71
CA TRP A 336 20.37 -6.57 15.08
C TRP A 336 19.69 -7.86 14.65
N SER A 337 18.78 -8.35 15.48
CA SER A 337 17.87 -9.46 15.17
C SER A 337 16.50 -9.21 15.76
N VAL A 338 15.48 -9.87 15.25
CA VAL A 338 14.12 -9.80 15.83
C VAL A 338 14.03 -10.81 16.98
N LYS A 339 13.79 -10.32 18.18
CA LYS A 339 13.74 -11.17 19.38
C LYS A 339 12.42 -11.07 20.10
N VAL A 340 11.96 -12.21 20.57
CA VAL A 340 10.84 -12.36 21.49
C VAL A 340 11.39 -12.80 22.83
N ASN A 341 11.20 -11.99 23.86
CA ASN A 341 11.65 -12.30 25.22
C ASN A 341 10.53 -13.01 25.98
N GLY A 342 10.48 -14.31 25.82
CA GLY A 342 9.57 -15.15 26.56
C GLY A 342 8.10 -14.90 26.28
N LEU A 343 7.49 -15.73 25.50
CA LEU A 343 6.09 -15.63 25.21
C LEU A 343 5.24 -16.27 26.30
N THR A 344 4.08 -15.76 26.55
CA THR A 344 3.30 -16.09 27.74
C THR A 344 2.08 -16.95 27.47
N GLN A 345 1.53 -16.91 26.26
CA GLN A 345 0.31 -17.66 25.97
C GLN A 345 0.46 -18.65 24.84
N LYS A 346 -0.01 -19.86 25.10
CA LYS A 346 -0.15 -20.91 24.12
C LYS A 346 -1.23 -20.54 23.11
N GLY A 347 -0.97 -20.83 21.86
CA GLY A 347 -1.95 -20.61 20.80
C GLY A 347 -2.06 -19.16 20.36
N THR A 348 -0.98 -18.38 20.50
CA THR A 348 -0.97 -16.98 20.06
C THR A 348 -0.05 -16.77 18.87
N LEU A 349 -0.54 -15.97 17.92
CA LEU A 349 0.29 -15.44 16.85
C LEU A 349 1.12 -14.28 17.41
N VAL A 350 2.44 -14.39 17.32
CA VAL A 350 3.38 -13.47 17.97
C VAL A 350 3.58 -12.21 17.12
N TYR A 351 4.05 -12.39 15.91
CA TYR A 351 4.17 -11.34 14.92
C TYR A 351 3.95 -11.92 13.54
N GLN A 352 3.61 -11.08 12.59
CA GLN A 352 3.25 -11.48 11.24
C GLN A 352 3.61 -10.43 10.22
N THR A 353 3.69 -10.82 8.96
CA THR A 353 3.65 -9.87 7.86
C THR A 353 2.21 -9.43 7.60
N ILE A 354 2.06 -8.27 6.96
CA ILE A 354 0.77 -7.74 6.52
C ILE A 354 0.89 -7.26 5.08
N PRO A 355 -0.21 -7.17 4.32
CA PRO A 355 -0.14 -6.72 2.93
C PRO A 355 0.45 -5.32 2.72
N GLN A 356 0.31 -4.44 3.71
CA GLN A 356 0.91 -3.11 3.67
C GLN A 356 2.45 -3.15 3.61
N ASN A 357 3.05 -4.16 4.22
CA ASN A 357 4.50 -4.34 4.27
C ASN A 357 5.01 -5.29 3.19
N VAL A 358 4.34 -6.42 3.05
CA VAL A 358 4.69 -7.46 2.07
C VAL A 358 3.41 -8.00 1.46
N LYS A 359 3.18 -7.66 0.20
CA LYS A 359 2.02 -8.12 -0.54
C LYS A 359 2.41 -9.23 -1.50
N PHE A 360 1.86 -10.41 -1.28
CA PHE A 360 2.07 -11.56 -2.13
C PHE A 360 1.09 -11.52 -3.30
N GLU A 361 1.62 -11.66 -4.52
CA GLU A 361 0.77 -11.70 -5.71
C GLU A 361 -0.13 -12.93 -5.70
N ALA A 362 -1.40 -12.73 -6.04
CA ALA A 362 -2.35 -13.83 -6.15
C ALA A 362 -1.86 -14.90 -7.13
N GLY A 363 -1.81 -16.15 -6.68
CA GLY A 363 -1.37 -17.28 -7.48
C GLY A 363 0.15 -17.47 -7.57
N ALA A 364 0.95 -16.48 -7.18
CA ALA A 364 2.40 -16.60 -7.21
C ALA A 364 2.91 -17.42 -6.02
N LYS A 365 3.97 -18.16 -6.24
CA LYS A 365 4.65 -18.94 -5.19
C LYS A 365 5.92 -18.22 -4.76
N TYR A 366 6.18 -18.26 -3.47
CA TYR A 366 7.35 -17.68 -2.84
C TYR A 366 8.04 -18.69 -1.96
N LYS A 367 9.37 -18.65 -1.98
CA LYS A 367 10.22 -19.37 -1.02
C LYS A 367 10.62 -18.40 0.06
N VAL A 368 10.30 -18.73 1.30
CA VAL A 368 10.62 -17.94 2.48
C VAL A 368 11.64 -18.71 3.31
N SER A 369 12.70 -18.04 3.73
CA SER A 369 13.71 -18.61 4.60
C SER A 369 14.19 -17.61 5.64
N PHE A 370 14.64 -18.10 6.77
CA PHE A 370 15.25 -17.28 7.81
C PHE A 370 16.12 -18.13 8.72
N ASP A 371 17.01 -17.45 9.42
CA ASP A 371 17.79 -18.03 10.52
C ASP A 371 17.03 -17.84 11.82
N TYR A 372 17.17 -18.77 12.76
CA TYR A 372 16.47 -18.67 14.04
C TYR A 372 17.18 -19.40 15.17
N GLN A 373 16.83 -19.03 16.38
CA GLN A 373 17.06 -19.84 17.57
C GLN A 373 15.76 -20.03 18.33
N SER A 374 15.58 -21.23 18.85
CA SER A 374 14.46 -21.63 19.69
C SER A 374 14.96 -22.59 20.78
N GLY A 375 14.54 -22.38 22.02
CA GLY A 375 15.10 -23.10 23.17
C GLY A 375 14.68 -24.55 23.28
N SER A 376 13.60 -24.97 22.61
CA SER A 376 13.06 -26.34 22.68
C SER A 376 12.34 -26.70 21.38
N ASP A 377 12.14 -28.00 21.16
CA ASP A 377 11.33 -28.45 20.02
C ASP A 377 9.88 -28.00 20.17
N ASP A 378 9.30 -27.58 19.04
CA ASP A 378 7.86 -27.40 18.88
C ASP A 378 7.19 -26.37 19.82
N ILE A 379 7.95 -25.43 20.38
CA ILE A 379 7.39 -24.32 21.18
C ILE A 379 7.05 -23.11 20.33
N TYR A 380 7.62 -23.02 19.16
CA TYR A 380 7.27 -22.04 18.14
C TYR A 380 7.00 -22.73 16.83
N ALA A 381 6.16 -22.12 16.03
CA ALA A 381 5.80 -22.59 14.71
C ALA A 381 5.79 -21.44 13.71
N ILE A 382 6.03 -21.76 12.45
CA ILE A 382 5.71 -20.89 11.34
C ILE A 382 4.20 -20.97 11.15
N ALA A 383 3.54 -19.82 11.13
CA ALA A 383 2.13 -19.71 10.79
C ALA A 383 1.97 -19.11 9.40
N VAL A 384 1.12 -19.69 8.59
CA VAL A 384 0.70 -19.15 7.31
C VAL A 384 -0.81 -18.98 7.33
N GLY A 385 -1.28 -17.79 6.98
CA GLY A 385 -2.70 -17.47 7.03
C GLY A 385 -3.12 -16.48 5.96
N GLN A 386 -4.39 -16.21 5.92
CA GLN A 386 -5.03 -15.23 5.04
C GLN A 386 -6.04 -14.42 5.84
N GLY A 387 -6.08 -13.12 5.56
CA GLY A 387 -6.98 -12.22 6.25
C GLY A 387 -6.65 -12.06 7.74
N GLU A 388 -7.60 -11.53 8.49
CA GLU A 388 -7.45 -11.37 9.92
C GLU A 388 -7.27 -12.71 10.60
N TYR A 389 -6.29 -12.79 11.52
CA TYR A 389 -6.04 -14.01 12.28
C TYR A 389 -7.27 -14.41 13.09
N SER A 390 -7.58 -15.69 13.05
CA SER A 390 -8.51 -16.33 13.96
C SER A 390 -7.99 -17.69 14.37
N ALA A 391 -8.30 -18.10 15.61
CA ALA A 391 -7.85 -19.39 16.13
C ALA A 391 -8.32 -20.54 15.22
N GLY A 392 -7.40 -21.43 14.88
CA GLY A 392 -7.67 -22.58 14.02
C GLY A 392 -7.68 -22.29 12.51
N SER A 393 -7.50 -21.04 12.09
CA SER A 393 -7.50 -20.66 10.68
C SER A 393 -6.13 -20.65 10.01
N VAL A 394 -5.07 -21.00 10.73
CA VAL A 394 -3.70 -20.92 10.26
C VAL A 394 -3.10 -22.29 10.03
N LYS A 395 -2.24 -22.39 9.02
CA LYS A 395 -1.40 -23.56 8.80
C LYS A 395 -0.13 -23.39 9.64
N LEU A 396 0.15 -24.37 10.51
CA LEU A 396 1.31 -24.37 11.38
C LEU A 396 2.36 -25.37 10.93
N THR A 397 3.62 -24.97 11.00
CA THR A 397 4.78 -25.84 10.84
C THR A 397 5.69 -25.63 12.03
N ASN A 398 5.79 -26.64 12.90
CA ASN A 398 6.58 -26.56 14.11
C ASN A 398 8.07 -26.42 13.81
N LEU A 399 8.73 -25.58 14.60
CA LEU A 399 10.17 -25.36 14.52
C LEU A 399 10.90 -26.25 15.53
N LYS A 400 12.02 -26.79 15.13
CA LYS A 400 12.86 -27.62 15.98
C LYS A 400 13.77 -26.76 16.86
N LYS A 401 14.21 -27.33 17.96
CA LYS A 401 15.20 -26.70 18.83
C LYS A 401 16.42 -26.27 18.04
N ALA A 402 16.85 -25.05 18.26
CA ALA A 402 18.13 -24.51 17.77
C ALA A 402 18.68 -23.63 18.89
N LEU A 403 19.51 -24.20 19.75
CA LEU A 403 20.10 -23.55 20.90
C LEU A 403 21.58 -23.84 20.93
N GLY A 404 22.41 -22.79 20.99
CA GLY A 404 23.85 -22.91 20.86
C GLY A 404 24.32 -23.05 19.42
N GLU A 405 23.42 -23.09 18.49
CA GLU A 405 23.64 -23.12 17.04
C GLU A 405 22.49 -22.38 16.36
N THR A 406 22.71 -21.95 15.13
CA THR A 406 21.68 -21.27 14.35
C THR A 406 20.91 -22.28 13.51
N GLY A 407 19.60 -22.34 13.72
CA GLY A 407 18.69 -23.11 12.87
C GLY A 407 18.35 -22.37 11.60
N LYS A 408 17.95 -23.12 10.59
CA LYS A 408 17.48 -22.56 9.31
C LYS A 408 16.09 -23.09 9.03
N ALA A 409 15.18 -22.17 8.74
CA ALA A 409 13.82 -22.48 8.34
C ALA A 409 13.61 -22.11 6.87
N GLU A 410 12.83 -22.93 6.19
CA GLU A 410 12.45 -22.69 4.80
C GLU A 410 11.06 -23.25 4.56
N PHE A 411 10.23 -22.49 3.86
CA PHE A 411 8.90 -22.93 3.48
C PHE A 411 8.43 -22.20 2.22
N GLU A 412 7.40 -22.76 1.58
CA GLU A 412 6.74 -22.13 0.45
C GLU A 412 5.44 -21.47 0.88
N LEU A 413 5.14 -20.32 0.27
CA LEU A 413 3.89 -19.60 0.44
C LEU A 413 3.32 -19.27 -0.93
N THR A 414 2.04 -19.56 -1.13
CA THR A 414 1.31 -19.16 -2.33
C THR A 414 0.39 -17.99 -2.00
N GLY A 415 0.45 -16.92 -2.77
CA GLY A 415 -0.45 -15.79 -2.62
C GLY A 415 -1.89 -16.19 -2.89
N GLY A 416 -2.79 -15.94 -1.95
CA GLY A 416 -4.22 -16.17 -2.12
C GLY A 416 -4.88 -15.10 -2.98
N VAL A 417 -6.06 -15.41 -3.49
CA VAL A 417 -6.79 -14.55 -4.44
C VAL A 417 -7.22 -13.21 -3.84
N ASN A 418 -7.39 -13.13 -2.51
CA ASN A 418 -7.76 -11.90 -1.83
C ASN A 418 -6.58 -10.92 -1.64
N GLY A 419 -5.35 -11.36 -1.91
CA GLY A 419 -4.15 -10.53 -1.71
C GLY A 419 -3.81 -10.24 -0.26
N ASP A 420 -4.35 -11.00 0.68
CA ASP A 420 -4.21 -10.81 2.13
C ASP A 420 -3.45 -11.95 2.82
N SER A 421 -2.66 -12.70 2.05
CA SER A 421 -1.80 -13.75 2.58
C SER A 421 -0.67 -13.17 3.42
N TRP A 422 -0.31 -13.89 4.48
CA TRP A 422 0.75 -13.50 5.39
C TRP A 422 1.41 -14.75 5.99
N PHE A 423 2.57 -14.55 6.56
CA PHE A 423 3.20 -15.52 7.44
C PHE A 423 3.67 -14.84 8.71
N GLY A 424 3.89 -15.65 9.73
CA GLY A 424 4.34 -15.13 11.01
C GLY A 424 4.88 -16.22 11.91
N ILE A 425 5.13 -15.84 13.14
CA ILE A 425 5.62 -16.72 14.19
C ILE A 425 4.52 -16.91 15.24
N TYR A 426 4.28 -18.17 15.56
CA TYR A 426 3.22 -18.62 16.42
C TYR A 426 3.80 -19.33 17.64
N SER A 427 3.24 -19.08 18.82
CA SER A 427 3.61 -19.79 20.04
C SER A 427 2.69 -20.99 20.26
N THR A 428 3.27 -22.16 20.33
CA THR A 428 2.54 -23.41 20.59
C THR A 428 2.58 -23.81 22.06
N ALA A 429 3.37 -23.10 22.88
CA ALA A 429 3.53 -23.41 24.29
C ALA A 429 3.39 -22.19 25.18
N THR A 430 2.99 -22.38 26.41
CA THR A 430 2.98 -21.36 27.45
C THR A 430 4.17 -21.54 28.40
N ALA A 431 4.44 -20.52 29.20
CA ALA A 431 5.48 -20.59 30.22
C ALA A 431 5.39 -21.81 31.14
N PRO A 432 4.22 -22.19 31.64
CA PRO A 432 4.09 -23.39 32.48
C PRO A 432 4.41 -24.69 31.76
N ASP A 433 4.22 -24.76 30.44
CA ASP A 433 4.54 -25.93 29.65
C ASP A 433 6.05 -26.13 29.51
N LEU A 434 6.83 -25.05 29.69
CA LEU A 434 8.25 -25.09 29.44
C LEU A 434 9.01 -25.52 30.70
N GLN A 435 9.08 -24.73 31.66
CA GLN A 435 9.75 -24.99 32.94
C GLN A 435 9.64 -23.78 33.83
N GLY A 436 9.88 -23.98 35.12
CA GLY A 436 9.85 -22.92 36.07
C GLY A 436 8.43 -22.60 36.53
N SER A 437 8.24 -22.45 37.78
CA SER A 437 6.93 -22.29 38.38
C SER A 437 6.63 -20.88 38.84
N THR A 438 7.64 -20.02 38.88
CA THR A 438 7.51 -18.70 39.51
C THR A 438 7.13 -17.61 38.51
N GLY A 439 7.23 -17.87 37.21
CA GLY A 439 7.09 -16.85 36.19
C GLY A 439 8.30 -15.92 36.10
N ASN A 440 9.34 -16.15 36.84
CA ASN A 440 10.58 -15.39 36.77
C ASN A 440 11.35 -15.79 35.53
N ALA A 441 11.88 -14.83 34.82
CA ALA A 441 12.68 -15.05 33.60
C ALA A 441 13.87 -15.99 33.87
N GLN A 442 14.45 -15.97 35.04
CA GLN A 442 15.55 -16.85 35.43
C GLN A 442 15.16 -18.32 35.48
N ASP A 443 13.93 -18.64 35.86
CA ASP A 443 13.45 -20.02 35.95
C ASP A 443 13.35 -20.66 34.56
N PHE A 444 13.18 -19.86 33.53
CA PHE A 444 13.04 -20.34 32.17
C PHE A 444 14.37 -20.26 31.38
N GLY A 445 15.31 -19.47 31.88
CA GLY A 445 16.66 -19.40 31.35
C GLY A 445 16.74 -19.08 29.85
N GLY A 446 15.86 -18.28 29.32
CA GLY A 446 15.80 -17.95 27.90
C GLY A 446 15.25 -19.06 26.99
N TYR A 447 14.81 -20.19 27.57
CA TYR A 447 14.24 -21.29 26.75
C TYR A 447 12.93 -20.93 26.07
N LYS A 448 12.28 -19.88 26.49
CA LYS A 448 11.04 -19.37 25.89
C LYS A 448 11.29 -18.31 24.82
N ASP A 449 12.51 -17.83 24.71
CA ASP A 449 12.84 -16.79 23.75
C ASP A 449 12.87 -17.36 22.34
N PHE A 450 12.66 -16.49 21.38
CA PHE A 450 12.80 -16.80 19.96
C PHE A 450 13.57 -15.66 19.28
N VAL A 451 14.52 -16.00 18.45
CA VAL A 451 15.32 -15.03 17.71
C VAL A 451 15.25 -15.37 16.23
N LEU A 452 15.00 -14.38 15.41
CA LEU A 452 14.93 -14.52 13.95
C LEU A 452 15.83 -13.48 13.28
N ASP A 453 16.52 -13.90 12.25
CA ASP A 453 17.38 -13.05 11.44
C ASP A 453 17.45 -13.53 9.99
N ASN A 454 18.07 -12.73 9.13
CA ASN A 454 18.33 -13.08 7.74
C ASN A 454 17.09 -13.59 7.00
N LEU A 455 16.04 -12.79 7.04
CA LEU A 455 14.81 -13.09 6.30
C LEU A 455 15.05 -12.95 4.80
N LYS A 456 14.67 -13.97 4.06
CA LYS A 456 14.74 -13.96 2.60
C LYS A 456 13.44 -14.46 2.01
N ILE A 457 12.90 -13.70 1.07
CA ILE A 457 11.69 -14.07 0.32
C ILE A 457 12.01 -13.93 -1.15
N GLU A 458 11.82 -15.02 -1.91
CA GLU A 458 12.06 -15.04 -3.34
C GLU A 458 10.86 -15.63 -4.06
N ARG A 459 10.48 -14.99 -5.15
CA ARG A 459 9.48 -15.55 -6.05
C ARG A 459 10.04 -16.78 -6.73
N ILE A 460 9.26 -17.86 -6.76
CA ILE A 460 9.58 -19.09 -7.48
C ILE A 460 8.99 -18.95 -8.89
N GLU A 461 9.81 -19.21 -9.91
CA GLU A 461 9.30 -19.23 -11.27
C GLU A 461 8.27 -20.34 -11.45
N SER A 462 7.13 -19.98 -12.03
CA SER A 462 6.08 -20.92 -12.38
C SER A 462 6.42 -21.66 -13.64
N GLN A 463 5.90 -22.89 -13.77
CA GLN A 463 5.93 -23.61 -15.03
C GLN A 463 5.21 -22.77 -16.10
N THR A 464 5.88 -22.56 -17.23
CA THR A 464 5.31 -21.83 -18.35
C THR A 464 4.09 -22.56 -18.90
N ARG A 465 3.00 -21.82 -19.08
CA ARG A 465 1.74 -22.36 -19.62
C ARG A 465 1.45 -21.80 -21.00
N THR A 466 0.76 -22.61 -21.81
CA THR A 466 0.24 -22.18 -23.10
C THR A 466 -1.13 -21.53 -22.96
N LYS A 467 -1.58 -20.83 -23.99
CA LYS A 467 -2.94 -20.30 -24.05
C LYS A 467 -3.98 -21.40 -23.87
N ALA A 468 -3.79 -22.54 -24.55
CA ALA A 468 -4.70 -23.68 -24.46
C ALA A 468 -4.80 -24.23 -23.02
N GLU A 469 -3.66 -24.36 -22.34
CA GLU A 469 -3.64 -24.80 -20.94
C GLU A 469 -4.39 -23.83 -20.02
N ALA A 470 -4.21 -22.54 -20.22
CA ALA A 470 -4.92 -21.51 -19.44
C ALA A 470 -6.43 -21.54 -19.72
N GLN A 471 -6.83 -21.68 -20.99
CA GLN A 471 -8.24 -21.79 -21.37
C GLN A 471 -8.87 -23.06 -20.78
N ASP A 472 -8.19 -24.17 -20.82
CA ASP A 472 -8.65 -25.43 -20.23
C ASP A 472 -8.83 -25.28 -18.71
N LYS A 473 -7.95 -24.54 -18.06
CA LYS A 473 -8.08 -24.28 -16.62
C LYS A 473 -9.31 -23.43 -16.31
N VAL A 474 -9.61 -22.44 -17.12
CA VAL A 474 -10.88 -21.67 -17.00
C VAL A 474 -12.08 -22.60 -17.08
N LYS A 475 -12.12 -23.50 -18.06
CA LYS A 475 -13.23 -24.44 -18.21
C LYS A 475 -13.35 -25.37 -17.01
N GLU A 476 -12.24 -25.87 -16.51
CA GLU A 476 -12.21 -26.74 -15.33
C GLU A 476 -12.82 -26.01 -14.12
N ILE A 477 -12.37 -24.80 -13.84
CA ILE A 477 -12.85 -24.00 -12.72
C ILE A 477 -14.34 -23.69 -12.85
N ARG A 478 -14.76 -23.27 -14.02
CA ARG A 478 -16.18 -22.98 -14.27
C ARG A 478 -17.05 -24.22 -14.15
N GLY A 479 -16.58 -25.35 -14.62
CA GLY A 479 -17.28 -26.61 -14.48
C GLY A 479 -17.49 -27.05 -13.02
N LYS A 480 -16.56 -26.66 -12.14
CA LYS A 480 -16.69 -26.95 -10.70
C LYS A 480 -17.60 -25.98 -9.97
N TYR A 481 -17.58 -24.68 -10.32
CA TYR A 481 -18.07 -23.64 -9.42
C TYR A 481 -19.17 -22.73 -9.98
N ASP A 482 -19.41 -22.68 -11.28
CA ASP A 482 -20.45 -21.81 -11.85
C ASP A 482 -21.84 -22.08 -11.26
N SER A 483 -22.13 -23.32 -10.89
CA SER A 483 -23.42 -23.73 -10.32
C SER A 483 -23.50 -23.55 -8.80
N LYS A 484 -22.48 -23.02 -8.15
CA LYS A 484 -22.36 -22.97 -6.68
C LYS A 484 -22.85 -21.65 -6.06
N ARG A 485 -23.45 -20.76 -6.85
CA ARG A 485 -23.88 -19.42 -6.40
C ARG A 485 -24.70 -19.47 -5.09
N ALA A 486 -25.67 -20.36 -5.02
CA ALA A 486 -26.58 -20.46 -3.88
C ALA A 486 -25.90 -20.96 -2.60
N GLU A 487 -24.75 -21.61 -2.71
CA GLU A 487 -24.01 -22.19 -1.59
C GLU A 487 -22.95 -21.24 -1.03
N LEU A 488 -22.69 -20.12 -1.71
CA LEU A 488 -21.61 -19.20 -1.37
C LEU A 488 -22.15 -17.90 -0.80
N SER A 489 -21.36 -17.26 0.07
CA SER A 489 -21.62 -15.87 0.47
C SER A 489 -21.51 -14.94 -0.73
N ASP A 490 -22.11 -13.75 -0.64
CA ASP A 490 -21.98 -12.73 -1.68
C ASP A 490 -20.53 -12.36 -1.94
N ALA A 491 -19.74 -12.20 -0.88
CA ALA A 491 -18.32 -11.89 -0.99
C ALA A 491 -17.53 -12.98 -1.69
N ALA A 492 -17.79 -14.25 -1.37
CA ALA A 492 -17.12 -15.38 -2.00
C ALA A 492 -17.50 -15.50 -3.49
N TRP A 493 -18.74 -15.29 -3.82
CA TRP A 493 -19.19 -15.29 -5.21
C TRP A 493 -18.55 -14.14 -6.00
N GLN A 494 -18.49 -12.94 -5.41
CA GLN A 494 -17.84 -11.80 -6.05
C GLN A 494 -16.36 -12.05 -6.28
N GLN A 495 -15.67 -12.65 -5.31
CA GLN A 495 -14.26 -13.02 -5.47
C GLN A 495 -14.06 -14.03 -6.60
N TYR A 496 -14.96 -15.00 -6.72
CA TYR A 496 -14.96 -15.97 -7.81
C TYR A 496 -15.10 -15.28 -9.17
N GLN A 497 -16.11 -14.42 -9.32
CA GLN A 497 -16.35 -13.68 -10.56
C GLN A 497 -15.17 -12.80 -10.93
N ASP A 498 -14.67 -11.99 -9.99
CA ASP A 498 -13.56 -11.05 -10.24
C ASP A 498 -12.29 -11.77 -10.66
N THR A 499 -12.01 -12.90 -10.04
CA THR A 499 -10.81 -13.68 -10.37
C THR A 499 -10.91 -14.31 -11.74
N LEU A 500 -12.09 -14.83 -12.10
CA LEU A 500 -12.31 -15.36 -13.46
C LEU A 500 -12.14 -14.28 -14.52
N VAL A 501 -12.67 -13.09 -14.28
CA VAL A 501 -12.52 -11.96 -15.21
C VAL A 501 -11.06 -11.61 -15.39
N LYS A 502 -10.31 -11.49 -14.30
CA LYS A 502 -8.86 -11.22 -14.36
C LYS A 502 -8.10 -12.25 -15.20
N ALA A 503 -8.36 -13.52 -14.96
CA ALA A 503 -7.70 -14.59 -15.69
C ALA A 503 -8.02 -14.53 -17.18
N ARG A 504 -9.28 -14.31 -17.53
CA ARG A 504 -9.72 -14.23 -18.92
C ARG A 504 -9.19 -13.00 -19.64
N VAL A 505 -9.10 -11.86 -18.96
CA VAL A 505 -8.47 -10.66 -19.52
C VAL A 505 -7.00 -10.92 -19.85
N LEU A 506 -6.26 -11.58 -18.95
CA LEU A 506 -4.86 -11.94 -19.20
C LEU A 506 -4.69 -12.87 -20.42
N ILE A 507 -5.61 -13.82 -20.59
CA ILE A 507 -5.56 -14.78 -21.70
C ILE A 507 -5.88 -14.11 -23.03
N ASN A 508 -6.84 -13.18 -23.04
CA ASN A 508 -7.47 -12.67 -24.26
C ASN A 508 -7.05 -11.24 -24.65
N LYS A 509 -6.24 -10.57 -23.84
CA LYS A 509 -5.77 -9.24 -24.18
C LYS A 509 -4.91 -9.25 -25.45
N ASN A 510 -4.88 -8.13 -26.18
CA ASN A 510 -4.01 -8.00 -27.33
C ASN A 510 -2.55 -8.13 -26.92
N GLY A 511 -1.81 -8.97 -27.66
CA GLY A 511 -0.40 -9.18 -27.38
C GLY A 511 -0.15 -10.03 -26.12
N ALA A 512 -1.12 -10.83 -25.68
CA ALA A 512 -0.94 -11.73 -24.55
C ALA A 512 0.25 -12.66 -24.78
N THR A 513 1.07 -12.81 -23.76
CA THR A 513 2.32 -13.56 -23.80
C THR A 513 2.22 -14.86 -22.99
N ALA A 514 3.24 -15.72 -23.11
CA ALA A 514 3.34 -16.92 -22.27
C ALA A 514 3.35 -16.58 -20.78
N GLU A 515 3.93 -15.46 -20.40
CA GLU A 515 3.88 -14.96 -19.01
C GLU A 515 2.44 -14.66 -18.57
N ASP A 516 1.65 -14.03 -19.43
CA ASP A 516 0.23 -13.77 -19.16
C ASP A 516 -0.57 -15.06 -19.00
N PHE A 517 -0.36 -16.05 -19.83
CA PHE A 517 -1.04 -17.35 -19.74
C PHE A 517 -0.66 -18.08 -18.45
N THR A 518 0.61 -18.05 -18.10
CA THR A 518 1.12 -18.64 -16.87
C THR A 518 0.51 -17.98 -15.65
N LYS A 519 0.46 -16.66 -15.64
CA LYS A 519 -0.14 -15.87 -14.57
C LYS A 519 -1.64 -16.17 -14.42
N ALA A 520 -2.37 -16.24 -15.53
CA ALA A 520 -3.78 -16.59 -15.53
C ALA A 520 -4.01 -17.99 -14.96
N TYR A 521 -3.21 -18.96 -15.39
CA TYR A 521 -3.27 -20.33 -14.88
C TYR A 521 -3.05 -20.37 -13.36
N ASP A 522 -2.02 -19.70 -12.87
CA ASP A 522 -1.67 -19.69 -11.44
C ASP A 522 -2.75 -19.01 -10.58
N ILE A 523 -3.34 -17.93 -11.07
CA ILE A 523 -4.47 -17.28 -10.39
C ILE A 523 -5.66 -18.23 -10.29
N LEU A 524 -5.93 -19.01 -11.34
CA LEU A 524 -7.04 -19.98 -11.34
C LEU A 524 -6.78 -21.14 -10.39
N VAL A 525 -5.53 -21.60 -10.25
CA VAL A 525 -5.15 -22.60 -9.23
C VAL A 525 -5.41 -22.03 -7.83
N ALA A 526 -5.02 -20.80 -7.58
CA ALA A 526 -5.28 -20.14 -6.30
C ALA A 526 -6.78 -19.96 -6.05
N LEU A 527 -7.55 -19.68 -7.09
CA LEU A 527 -9.01 -19.58 -6.99
C LEU A 527 -9.62 -20.93 -6.61
N ASP A 528 -9.16 -22.01 -7.19
CA ASP A 528 -9.62 -23.37 -6.85
C ASP A 528 -9.38 -23.66 -5.36
N GLU A 529 -8.20 -23.34 -4.85
CA GLU A 529 -7.90 -23.49 -3.42
C GLU A 529 -8.81 -22.63 -2.54
N TYR A 530 -9.05 -21.39 -2.92
CA TYR A 530 -9.99 -20.50 -2.22
C TYR A 530 -11.41 -21.08 -2.19
N MET A 531 -11.88 -21.58 -3.31
CA MET A 531 -13.24 -22.11 -3.43
C MET A 531 -13.49 -23.35 -2.58
N LYS A 532 -12.46 -24.12 -2.25
CA LYS A 532 -12.58 -25.30 -1.38
C LYS A 532 -13.02 -24.93 0.05
N THR A 533 -12.67 -23.74 0.52
CA THR A 533 -12.97 -23.25 1.87
C THR A 533 -13.67 -21.90 1.86
N ALA A 534 -14.25 -21.53 0.73
CA ALA A 534 -14.94 -20.26 0.58
C ALA A 534 -16.11 -20.14 1.55
N PRO A 535 -16.37 -18.93 2.11
CA PRO A 535 -17.50 -18.71 3.00
C PRO A 535 -18.83 -19.07 2.35
N GLY A 536 -19.63 -19.83 3.07
CA GLY A 536 -20.95 -20.25 2.62
C GLY A 536 -21.99 -19.15 2.75
N ASN A 537 -23.11 -19.38 2.12
CA ASN A 537 -24.29 -18.54 2.26
C ASN A 537 -24.97 -18.86 3.60
N GLU A 538 -24.85 -17.94 4.55
CA GLU A 538 -25.46 -18.05 5.88
C GLU A 538 -26.91 -17.57 5.91
N SER A 539 -27.38 -16.91 4.83
CA SER A 539 -28.77 -16.47 4.70
C SER A 539 -29.71 -17.66 4.49
N SER A 540 -30.91 -17.57 5.05
CA SER A 540 -31.99 -18.52 4.72
C SER A 540 -32.51 -18.35 3.30
N ASP A 541 -32.25 -17.20 2.69
CA ASP A 541 -32.61 -16.90 1.32
C ASP A 541 -31.62 -17.52 0.36
N LYS A 542 -32.10 -18.25 -0.60
CA LYS A 542 -31.27 -18.82 -1.64
C LYS A 542 -31.29 -17.93 -2.87
N TYR A 543 -30.14 -17.81 -3.52
CA TYR A 543 -30.05 -17.13 -4.79
C TYR A 543 -30.54 -18.04 -5.90
N ASP A 544 -31.38 -17.48 -6.77
CA ASP A 544 -31.71 -18.16 -8.01
C ASP A 544 -30.55 -18.08 -8.97
N VAL A 545 -30.04 -19.21 -9.37
CA VAL A 545 -28.99 -19.30 -10.37
C VAL A 545 -29.63 -19.16 -11.74
N ALA A 546 -29.17 -18.21 -12.54
CA ALA A 546 -29.66 -18.01 -13.89
C ALA A 546 -29.49 -19.29 -14.72
N ALA A 547 -30.52 -19.67 -15.42
CA ALA A 547 -30.53 -20.92 -16.17
C ALA A 547 -29.49 -20.98 -17.29
N ASP A 548 -29.14 -19.83 -17.84
CA ASP A 548 -28.12 -19.69 -18.88
C ASP A 548 -26.74 -19.33 -18.34
N GLY A 549 -26.62 -19.14 -17.03
CA GLY A 549 -25.35 -18.75 -16.39
C GLY A 549 -24.86 -17.36 -16.75
N SER A 550 -25.67 -16.54 -17.39
CA SER A 550 -25.23 -15.24 -17.90
C SER A 550 -25.00 -14.22 -16.80
N ASP A 551 -25.72 -14.32 -15.70
CA ASP A 551 -25.67 -13.34 -14.60
C ASP A 551 -24.59 -13.66 -13.58
N GLU A 552 -24.13 -14.89 -13.54
CA GLU A 552 -23.15 -15.35 -12.54
C GLU A 552 -21.79 -14.68 -12.69
N LEU A 553 -21.48 -14.12 -13.82
CA LEU A 553 -20.20 -13.48 -14.10
C LEU A 553 -20.31 -11.97 -14.28
N GLY A 554 -21.22 -11.33 -13.54
CA GLY A 554 -21.28 -9.87 -13.49
C GLY A 554 -21.60 -9.20 -14.81
N GLY A 555 -22.44 -9.83 -15.62
CA GLY A 555 -22.87 -9.29 -16.91
C GLY A 555 -21.95 -9.65 -18.08
N TYR A 556 -20.92 -10.42 -17.85
CA TYR A 556 -20.08 -10.93 -18.94
C TYR A 556 -20.76 -12.12 -19.60
N THR A 557 -20.78 -12.10 -20.92
CA THR A 557 -21.18 -13.28 -21.68
C THR A 557 -20.02 -14.25 -21.72
N VAL A 558 -20.22 -15.42 -21.18
CA VAL A 558 -19.19 -16.45 -21.15
C VAL A 558 -19.39 -17.37 -22.34
N ALA A 559 -18.35 -17.50 -23.14
CA ALA A 559 -18.37 -18.43 -24.25
C ALA A 559 -18.47 -19.86 -23.73
N THR A 560 -19.48 -20.58 -24.22
CA THR A 560 -19.62 -22.02 -24.00
C THR A 560 -18.87 -22.72 -25.12
N GLY A 561 -17.81 -23.36 -24.82
CA GLY A 561 -17.00 -24.02 -25.85
C GLY A 561 -15.53 -23.69 -25.73
N SER A 562 -14.81 -23.88 -26.80
CA SER A 562 -13.37 -23.75 -26.81
C SER A 562 -12.86 -22.32 -26.96
N GLU A 563 -13.72 -21.38 -27.37
CA GLU A 563 -13.31 -20.01 -27.63
C GLU A 563 -13.64 -19.12 -26.44
N GLU A 564 -12.63 -18.44 -25.96
CA GLU A 564 -12.79 -17.38 -24.97
C GLU A 564 -13.13 -16.06 -25.67
N PRO A 565 -13.83 -15.16 -24.98
CA PRO A 565 -13.99 -13.81 -25.48
C PRO A 565 -12.66 -13.20 -25.83
N THR A 566 -12.61 -12.55 -26.99
CA THR A 566 -11.39 -11.93 -27.51
C THR A 566 -11.23 -10.51 -27.00
N ALA A 567 -10.23 -9.80 -27.58
CA ALA A 567 -10.00 -8.40 -27.31
C ALA A 567 -11.28 -7.58 -27.42
N GLY A 568 -11.72 -6.96 -26.38
CA GLY A 568 -13.00 -6.30 -26.24
C GLY A 568 -13.71 -6.63 -24.94
N LEU A 569 -13.17 -7.60 -24.20
CA LEU A 569 -13.51 -7.73 -22.80
C LEU A 569 -13.13 -6.44 -22.09
N PRO A 570 -13.98 -5.93 -21.21
CA PRO A 570 -13.61 -4.79 -20.41
C PRO A 570 -12.30 -5.06 -19.70
N SER A 571 -11.40 -4.11 -19.80
CA SER A 571 -10.21 -4.10 -18.95
C SER A 571 -10.63 -3.53 -17.60
N GLU A 572 -10.33 -4.19 -16.55
CA GLU A 572 -10.59 -3.71 -15.20
C GLU A 572 -9.39 -3.07 -14.57
#